data_9c3984963745538818efa63a15670c54
#
_entry.id   9c3984963745538818efa63a15670c54
#
_cell.length_a   1.000
_cell.length_b   1.000
_cell.length_c   1.000
_cell.angle_alpha   90.00
_cell.angle_beta   90.00
_cell.angle_gamma   90.00
#
_symmetry.space_group_name_H-M   'P 1'
#
loop_
_entity.id
_entity.type
_entity.pdbx_description
1 polymer ?
#
loop_
_entity_poly.entity_id
_entity_poly.type
_entity_poly.pdbx_seq_one_letter_code
_entity_poly.pdbx_strand_id
1 'polypeptide(L)'
;KMIYQGGLTIYSTQDLDMQTICDEEANNPDNYPSDASYSFQLSFQVKKADGSFKSYSNQTMLSYYKAQTGNEDFSINYATEDECYSAIAEYEQAVLEEGDSIVDGSESININLEPQVAMTVIDQATGEVKALVGGRGDKTGNRTWNRATDTCRQPGSTFKIIGCYAAALDSGGLTLASVQDDAPFTVGSKTFNNYDRSYRGFTNIRMAITKS
;
A
#
# COMPACT_ATOMS: atom_id res chain seq x y z
N LYS A 1 22.54 -4.41 19.94
CA LYS A 1 23.46 -3.90 21.00
C LYS A 1 24.45 -2.88 20.40
N MET A 2 25.14 -3.19 19.30
CA MET A 2 26.14 -2.33 18.64
C MET A 2 25.56 -0.98 18.18
N ILE A 3 24.37 -0.96 17.56
CA ILE A 3 23.72 0.26 17.06
C ILE A 3 23.33 1.21 18.19
N TYR A 4 22.83 0.70 19.31
CA TYR A 4 22.32 1.53 20.42
C TYR A 4 23.35 1.85 21.51
N GLN A 5 24.46 1.12 21.57
CA GLN A 5 25.45 1.22 22.65
C GLN A 5 26.90 1.22 22.17
N GLY A 6 27.11 1.15 20.85
CA GLY A 6 28.47 0.99 20.27
C GLY A 6 29.18 2.30 19.92
N GLY A 7 28.57 3.47 20.20
CA GLY A 7 29.18 4.78 19.90
C GLY A 7 29.34 5.03 18.40
N LEU A 8 28.47 4.45 17.56
CA LEU A 8 28.51 4.63 16.10
C LEU A 8 28.06 6.03 15.70
N THR A 9 28.73 6.63 14.74
CA THR A 9 28.24 7.81 14.02
C THR A 9 27.61 7.36 12.71
N ILE A 10 26.35 7.73 12.49
CA ILE A 10 25.58 7.38 11.29
C ILE A 10 25.43 8.63 10.45
N TYR A 11 25.90 8.60 9.20
CA TYR A 11 25.70 9.66 8.22
C TYR A 11 24.49 9.30 7.37
N SER A 12 23.58 10.27 7.17
CA SER A 12 22.37 10.14 6.36
C SER A 12 22.41 11.13 5.22
N THR A 13 21.80 10.79 4.10
CA THR A 13 21.59 11.68 2.96
C THR A 13 20.27 12.45 3.07
N GLN A 14 19.51 12.20 4.15
CA GLN A 14 18.22 12.84 4.41
C GLN A 14 18.36 14.37 4.48
N ASP A 15 17.47 15.06 3.78
CA ASP A 15 17.22 16.48 3.88
C ASP A 15 16.01 16.72 4.79
N LEU A 16 16.21 17.42 5.90
CA LEU A 16 15.16 17.57 6.92
C LEU A 16 13.99 18.43 6.45
N ASP A 17 14.26 19.45 5.62
CA ASP A 17 13.21 20.32 5.09
C ASP A 17 12.34 19.55 4.09
N MET A 18 12.96 18.79 3.20
CA MET A 18 12.24 17.91 2.27
C MET A 18 11.44 16.82 3.01
N GLN A 19 12.03 16.22 4.05
CA GLN A 19 11.32 15.23 4.86
C GLN A 19 10.08 15.83 5.53
N THR A 20 10.22 17.02 6.13
CA THR A 20 9.10 17.70 6.78
C THR A 20 7.97 17.99 5.80
N ILE A 21 8.27 18.50 4.61
CA ILE A 21 7.27 18.74 3.56
C ILE A 21 6.58 17.43 3.15
N CYS A 22 7.36 16.35 2.96
CA CYS A 22 6.80 15.06 2.59
C CYS A 22 5.89 14.48 3.67
N ASP A 23 6.26 14.63 4.95
CA ASP A 23 5.45 14.16 6.08
C ASP A 23 4.17 14.99 6.23
N GLU A 24 4.23 16.31 6.07
CA GLU A 24 3.06 17.19 6.07
C GLU A 24 2.09 16.85 4.94
N GLU A 25 2.58 16.72 3.71
CA GLU A 25 1.73 16.40 2.55
C GLU A 25 1.16 14.98 2.61
N ALA A 26 1.92 14.01 3.13
CA ALA A 26 1.44 12.64 3.32
C ALA A 26 0.33 12.54 4.38
N ASN A 27 0.28 13.46 5.33
CA ASN A 27 -0.72 13.50 6.40
C ASN A 27 -1.83 14.54 6.17
N ASN A 28 -1.73 15.38 5.13
CA ASN A 28 -2.74 16.37 4.81
C ASN A 28 -4.01 15.69 4.28
N PRO A 29 -5.15 15.79 5.01
CA PRO A 29 -6.40 15.13 4.62
C PRO A 29 -6.94 15.60 3.27
N ASP A 30 -6.63 16.83 2.85
CA ASP A 30 -7.08 17.39 1.57
C ASP A 30 -6.48 16.65 0.35
N ASN A 31 -5.40 15.91 0.54
CA ASN A 31 -4.77 15.10 -0.50
C ASN A 31 -5.44 13.73 -0.70
N TYR A 32 -6.49 13.41 0.06
CA TYR A 32 -7.16 12.10 0.03
C TYR A 32 -8.66 12.23 -0.23
N PRO A 33 -9.30 11.16 -0.70
CA PRO A 33 -10.75 11.11 -0.82
C PRO A 33 -11.43 11.39 0.52
N SER A 34 -12.58 12.05 0.48
CA SER A 34 -13.37 12.40 1.67
C SER A 34 -13.99 11.20 2.39
N ASP A 35 -14.00 10.03 1.77
CA ASP A 35 -14.48 8.75 2.29
C ASP A 35 -13.32 7.87 2.83
N ALA A 36 -12.23 8.49 3.27
CA ALA A 36 -11.16 7.80 3.97
C ALA A 36 -11.72 6.99 5.14
N SER A 37 -11.24 5.78 5.30
CA SER A 37 -11.72 4.83 6.31
C SER A 37 -10.55 4.20 7.05
N TYR A 38 -10.86 3.55 8.17
CA TYR A 38 -9.89 2.78 8.94
C TYR A 38 -10.06 1.30 8.64
N SER A 39 -8.95 0.63 8.32
CA SER A 39 -8.81 -0.82 8.27
C SER A 39 -8.01 -1.31 9.48
N PHE A 40 -8.07 -2.59 9.77
CA PHE A 40 -7.26 -3.15 10.85
C PHE A 40 -6.72 -4.54 10.52
N GLN A 41 -5.63 -4.87 11.18
CA GLN A 41 -5.14 -6.24 11.31
C GLN A 41 -5.42 -6.70 12.73
N LEU A 42 -6.08 -7.84 12.86
CA LEU A 42 -6.44 -8.47 14.12
C LEU A 42 -5.88 -9.88 14.16
N SER A 43 -5.29 -10.26 15.28
CA SER A 43 -5.01 -11.66 15.59
C SER A 43 -5.12 -11.90 17.08
N PHE A 44 -5.79 -12.97 17.48
CA PHE A 44 -5.85 -13.43 18.87
C PHE A 44 -6.07 -14.94 18.93
N GLN A 45 -5.81 -15.53 20.09
CA GLN A 45 -6.07 -16.94 20.35
C GLN A 45 -7.08 -17.10 21.47
N VAL A 46 -7.97 -18.07 21.28
CA VAL A 46 -8.95 -18.49 22.29
C VAL A 46 -8.56 -19.89 22.77
N LYS A 47 -8.46 -20.04 24.09
CA LYS A 47 -8.41 -21.35 24.76
C LYS A 47 -9.84 -21.81 24.96
N LYS A 48 -10.21 -22.93 24.34
CA LYS A 48 -11.54 -23.54 24.44
C LYS A 48 -11.70 -24.29 25.75
N ALA A 49 -12.94 -24.51 26.17
CA ALA A 49 -13.28 -25.26 27.38
C ALA A 49 -12.67 -26.66 27.45
N ASP A 50 -12.46 -27.31 26.30
CA ASP A 50 -11.81 -28.62 26.17
C ASP A 50 -10.26 -28.56 26.25
N GLY A 51 -9.69 -27.37 26.40
CA GLY A 51 -8.25 -27.11 26.47
C GLY A 51 -7.56 -26.94 25.12
N SER A 52 -8.26 -27.05 24.00
CA SER A 52 -7.71 -26.77 22.67
C SER A 52 -7.54 -25.25 22.45
N PHE A 53 -6.77 -24.88 21.42
CA PHE A 53 -6.55 -23.50 21.04
C PHE A 53 -7.09 -23.24 19.65
N LYS A 54 -7.77 -22.11 19.45
CA LYS A 54 -8.24 -21.63 18.16
C LYS A 54 -7.77 -20.21 17.91
N SER A 55 -7.19 -19.97 16.73
CA SER A 55 -6.71 -18.64 16.31
C SER A 55 -7.77 -17.91 15.50
N TYR A 56 -7.89 -16.64 15.73
CA TYR A 56 -8.80 -15.73 15.05
C TYR A 56 -8.03 -14.55 14.44
N SER A 57 -8.58 -13.96 13.38
CA SER A 57 -7.98 -12.85 12.65
C SER A 57 -9.06 -11.98 12.01
N ASN A 58 -8.67 -10.84 11.45
CA ASN A 58 -9.56 -10.02 10.61
C ASN A 58 -10.20 -10.81 9.46
N GLN A 59 -9.52 -11.83 8.91
CA GLN A 59 -10.11 -12.69 7.86
C GLN A 59 -11.22 -13.60 8.42
N THR A 60 -11.01 -14.18 9.60
CA THR A 60 -12.05 -15.00 10.25
C THR A 60 -13.24 -14.14 10.69
N MET A 61 -12.99 -12.90 11.13
CA MET A 61 -14.01 -11.90 11.44
C MET A 61 -14.85 -11.55 10.21
N LEU A 62 -14.20 -11.26 9.08
CA LEU A 62 -14.87 -10.96 7.81
C LEU A 62 -15.75 -12.13 7.36
N SER A 63 -15.22 -13.36 7.43
CA SER A 63 -15.97 -14.57 7.07
C SER A 63 -17.17 -14.81 7.98
N TYR A 64 -17.01 -14.55 9.28
CA TYR A 64 -18.08 -14.65 10.26
C TYR A 64 -19.24 -13.71 9.93
N TYR A 65 -18.96 -12.42 9.71
CA TYR A 65 -20.02 -11.45 9.43
C TYR A 65 -20.64 -11.64 8.04
N LYS A 66 -19.90 -12.07 7.02
CA LYS A 66 -20.47 -12.47 5.73
C LYS A 66 -21.48 -13.60 5.89
N ALA A 67 -21.15 -14.61 6.67
CA ALA A 67 -22.04 -15.72 6.95
C ALA A 67 -23.27 -15.30 7.75
N GLN A 68 -23.11 -14.42 8.74
CA GLN A 68 -24.21 -13.93 9.58
C GLN A 68 -25.18 -13.02 8.82
N THR A 69 -24.67 -12.15 7.96
CA THR A 69 -25.48 -11.15 7.25
C THR A 69 -25.96 -11.63 5.89
N GLY A 70 -25.36 -12.69 5.34
CA GLY A 70 -25.59 -13.12 3.95
C GLY A 70 -25.09 -12.12 2.90
N ASN A 71 -24.29 -11.12 3.32
CA ASN A 71 -23.75 -10.08 2.45
C ASN A 71 -22.31 -10.41 2.05
N GLU A 72 -22.10 -10.85 0.81
CA GLU A 72 -20.76 -11.17 0.28
C GLU A 72 -19.87 -9.93 0.12
N ASP A 73 -20.46 -8.73 0.02
CA ASP A 73 -19.72 -7.46 -0.07
C ASP A 73 -19.47 -6.81 1.29
N PHE A 74 -19.75 -7.55 2.40
CA PHE A 74 -19.49 -7.04 3.75
C PHE A 74 -18.02 -6.65 3.90
N SER A 75 -17.78 -5.45 4.47
CA SER A 75 -16.45 -4.88 4.71
C SER A 75 -16.23 -4.65 6.20
N ILE A 76 -14.99 -4.79 6.64
CA ILE A 76 -14.53 -4.47 8.00
C ILE A 76 -13.74 -3.15 8.02
N ASN A 77 -14.10 -2.20 7.16
CA ASN A 77 -13.59 -0.83 7.18
C ASN A 77 -14.61 0.08 7.86
N TYR A 78 -14.13 0.98 8.70
CA TYR A 78 -14.95 1.84 9.55
C TYR A 78 -14.56 3.30 9.40
N ALA A 79 -15.45 4.22 9.77
CA ALA A 79 -15.18 5.65 9.64
C ALA A 79 -14.22 6.18 10.71
N THR A 80 -14.12 5.51 11.88
CA THR A 80 -13.28 5.92 12.99
C THR A 80 -12.51 4.75 13.59
N GLU A 81 -11.43 5.04 14.31
CA GLU A 81 -10.69 4.03 15.09
C GLU A 81 -11.54 3.42 16.19
N ASP A 82 -12.37 4.23 16.87
CA ASP A 82 -13.25 3.78 17.94
C ASP A 82 -14.27 2.75 17.42
N GLU A 83 -14.78 2.93 16.21
CA GLU A 83 -15.65 1.95 15.56
C GLU A 83 -14.91 0.64 15.27
N CYS A 84 -13.62 0.71 14.87
CA CYS A 84 -12.80 -0.49 14.70
C CYS A 84 -12.66 -1.27 16.01
N TYR A 85 -12.30 -0.59 17.10
CA TYR A 85 -12.17 -1.23 18.42
C TYR A 85 -13.50 -1.80 18.91
N SER A 86 -14.60 -1.09 18.71
CA SER A 86 -15.93 -1.55 19.10
C SER A 86 -16.32 -2.83 18.33
N ALA A 87 -16.11 -2.85 17.02
CA ALA A 87 -16.40 -4.01 16.18
C ALA A 87 -15.51 -5.22 16.52
N ILE A 88 -14.24 -4.99 16.88
CA ILE A 88 -13.33 -6.05 17.33
C ILE A 88 -13.85 -6.64 18.64
N ALA A 89 -14.17 -5.80 19.62
CA ALA A 89 -14.68 -6.25 20.91
C ALA A 89 -16.00 -7.04 20.79
N GLU A 90 -16.91 -6.59 19.90
CA GLU A 90 -18.14 -7.34 19.60
C GLU A 90 -17.83 -8.72 18.98
N TYR A 91 -16.89 -8.78 18.06
CA TYR A 91 -16.50 -10.04 17.44
C TYR A 91 -15.84 -10.99 18.44
N GLU A 92 -14.96 -10.51 19.30
CA GLU A 92 -14.34 -11.31 20.36
C GLU A 92 -15.37 -11.95 21.28
N GLN A 93 -16.38 -11.18 21.69
CA GLN A 93 -17.49 -11.70 22.48
C GLN A 93 -18.33 -12.72 21.69
N ALA A 94 -18.56 -12.47 20.40
CA ALA A 94 -19.40 -13.34 19.57
C ALA A 94 -18.78 -14.72 19.28
N VAL A 95 -17.45 -14.85 19.37
CA VAL A 95 -16.74 -16.12 19.10
C VAL A 95 -16.42 -16.92 20.36
N LEU A 96 -16.65 -16.33 21.55
CA LEU A 96 -16.47 -17.01 22.83
C LEU A 96 -17.73 -17.82 23.20
N GLU A 97 -17.53 -19.08 23.58
CA GLU A 97 -18.53 -19.96 24.14
C GLU A 97 -18.32 -20.11 25.66
N GLU A 98 -19.25 -20.75 26.32
CA GLU A 98 -19.16 -20.97 27.79
C GLU A 98 -17.90 -21.77 28.14
N GLY A 99 -17.08 -21.21 29.02
CA GLY A 99 -15.80 -21.79 29.44
C GLY A 99 -14.60 -21.45 28.55
N ASP A 100 -14.78 -20.71 27.47
CA ASP A 100 -13.70 -20.18 26.66
C ASP A 100 -13.04 -18.96 27.29
N SER A 101 -11.78 -18.71 26.94
CA SER A 101 -11.07 -17.49 27.31
C SER A 101 -10.07 -17.07 26.27
N ILE A 102 -9.94 -15.75 26.04
CA ILE A 102 -8.85 -15.21 25.23
C ILE A 102 -7.53 -15.45 25.98
N VAL A 103 -6.51 -15.90 25.23
CA VAL A 103 -5.19 -16.17 25.80
C VAL A 103 -4.49 -14.84 26.04
N ASP A 104 -4.09 -14.60 27.29
CA ASP A 104 -3.42 -13.37 27.68
C ASP A 104 -2.16 -13.08 26.83
N GLY A 105 -2.05 -11.84 26.32
CA GLY A 105 -0.96 -11.40 25.47
C GLY A 105 -0.95 -11.98 24.03
N SER A 106 -1.99 -12.73 23.63
CA SER A 106 -2.11 -13.24 22.25
C SER A 106 -2.76 -12.25 21.30
N GLU A 107 -3.43 -11.23 21.81
CA GLU A 107 -4.11 -10.21 21.03
C GLU A 107 -3.10 -9.23 20.41
N SER A 108 -3.29 -8.97 19.14
CA SER A 108 -2.56 -7.95 18.38
C SER A 108 -3.55 -7.22 17.48
N ILE A 109 -3.70 -5.92 17.69
CA ILE A 109 -4.53 -5.03 16.91
C ILE A 109 -3.62 -3.96 16.29
N ASN A 110 -3.73 -3.76 14.97
CA ASN A 110 -3.04 -2.70 14.27
C ASN A 110 -4.03 -2.00 13.33
N ILE A 111 -4.42 -0.78 13.67
CA ILE A 111 -5.37 0.03 12.92
C ILE A 111 -4.60 0.94 11.96
N ASN A 112 -5.08 1.04 10.72
CA ASN A 112 -4.48 1.84 9.67
C ASN A 112 -5.53 2.72 9.02
N LEU A 113 -5.21 4.01 8.89
CA LEU A 113 -6.01 4.95 8.10
C LEU A 113 -5.80 4.67 6.60
N GLU A 114 -6.88 4.47 5.84
CA GLU A 114 -6.85 4.20 4.40
C GLU A 114 -7.43 5.37 3.59
N PRO A 115 -6.95 5.65 2.37
CA PRO A 115 -5.83 4.95 1.72
C PRO A 115 -4.47 5.31 2.33
N GLN A 116 -3.54 4.37 2.24
CA GLN A 116 -2.14 4.56 2.64
C GLN A 116 -1.32 5.15 1.49
N VAL A 117 -0.21 5.80 1.85
CA VAL A 117 0.75 6.36 0.91
C VAL A 117 2.18 5.92 1.27
N ALA A 118 3.02 5.82 0.26
CA ALA A 118 4.47 5.76 0.43
C ALA A 118 5.13 6.67 -0.60
N MET A 119 6.19 7.35 -0.19
CA MET A 119 6.89 8.33 -1.02
C MET A 119 8.40 8.22 -0.84
N THR A 120 9.14 8.36 -1.93
CA THR A 120 10.60 8.42 -1.91
C THR A 120 11.06 9.58 -2.79
N VAL A 121 11.85 10.49 -2.25
CA VAL A 121 12.47 11.60 -2.98
C VAL A 121 13.94 11.29 -3.18
N ILE A 122 14.38 11.25 -4.44
CA ILE A 122 15.74 10.92 -4.83
C ILE A 122 16.33 12.08 -5.64
N ASP A 123 17.52 12.51 -5.25
CA ASP A 123 18.32 13.42 -6.07
C ASP A 123 18.83 12.66 -7.31
N GLN A 124 18.34 13.04 -8.48
CA GLN A 124 18.67 12.36 -9.74
C GLN A 124 20.16 12.48 -10.13
N ALA A 125 20.86 13.51 -9.65
CA ALA A 125 22.27 13.73 -9.97
C ALA A 125 23.20 12.82 -9.17
N THR A 126 22.84 12.54 -7.90
CA THR A 126 23.68 11.80 -6.96
C THR A 126 23.14 10.40 -6.65
N GLY A 127 21.84 10.16 -6.87
CA GLY A 127 21.15 8.94 -6.46
C GLY A 127 20.82 8.90 -4.96
N GLU A 128 21.09 9.97 -4.22
CA GLU A 128 20.84 10.04 -2.79
C GLU A 128 19.34 10.16 -2.46
N VAL A 129 18.85 9.37 -1.50
CA VAL A 129 17.50 9.50 -0.96
C VAL A 129 17.46 10.68 0.00
N LYS A 130 16.69 11.71 -0.34
CA LYS A 130 16.55 12.95 0.42
C LYS A 130 15.39 12.91 1.41
N ALA A 131 14.28 12.24 1.05
CA ALA A 131 13.14 12.03 1.94
C ALA A 131 12.50 10.67 1.68
N LEU A 132 11.91 10.09 2.72
CA LEU A 132 11.24 8.80 2.67
C LEU A 132 10.04 8.77 3.60
N VAL A 133 8.83 8.54 3.04
CA VAL A 133 7.61 8.34 3.80
C VAL A 133 7.15 6.89 3.62
N GLY A 134 7.03 6.16 4.70
CA GLY A 134 6.67 4.74 4.68
C GLY A 134 5.19 4.45 4.91
N GLY A 135 4.37 5.46 5.20
CA GLY A 135 2.94 5.33 5.47
C GLY A 135 2.31 6.65 5.89
N ARG A 136 0.99 6.68 5.88
CA ARG A 136 0.15 7.76 6.36
C ARG A 136 -0.18 7.54 7.84
N GLY A 137 -0.36 8.62 8.59
CA GLY A 137 -0.68 8.62 10.01
C GLY A 137 0.57 8.70 10.90
N ASP A 138 0.33 8.88 12.19
CA ASP A 138 1.38 9.00 13.18
C ASP A 138 2.15 7.69 13.36
N LYS A 139 3.45 7.80 13.45
CA LYS A 139 4.31 6.67 13.70
C LYS A 139 4.38 6.36 15.18
N THR A 140 3.60 5.42 15.63
CA THR A 140 3.45 5.06 17.06
C THR A 140 4.51 4.10 17.60
N GLY A 141 5.37 3.54 16.74
CA GLY A 141 6.37 2.53 17.14
C GLY A 141 7.65 2.56 16.30
N ASN A 142 8.67 1.89 16.83
CA ASN A 142 9.91 1.63 16.10
C ASN A 142 9.77 0.36 15.25
N ARG A 143 10.42 0.34 14.06
CA ARG A 143 10.42 -0.81 13.13
C ARG A 143 9.02 -1.19 12.64
N THR A 144 8.14 -0.22 12.52
CA THR A 144 6.86 -0.40 11.87
C THR A 144 7.06 -0.63 10.36
N TRP A 145 6.07 -1.25 9.72
CA TRP A 145 6.09 -1.54 8.29
C TRP A 145 6.32 -0.28 7.46
N ASN A 146 7.37 -0.27 6.66
CA ASN A 146 7.69 0.84 5.75
C ASN A 146 7.26 0.47 4.33
N ARG A 147 6.15 1.02 3.87
CA ARG A 147 5.60 0.71 2.53
C ARG A 147 6.48 1.17 1.38
N ALA A 148 7.39 2.10 1.61
CA ALA A 148 8.33 2.55 0.58
C ALA A 148 9.45 1.52 0.32
N THR A 149 9.79 0.67 1.30
CA THR A 149 10.88 -0.32 1.22
C THR A 149 10.40 -1.77 1.30
N ASP A 150 9.31 -2.03 2.03
CA ASP A 150 8.92 -3.38 2.42
C ASP A 150 7.68 -3.89 1.65
N THR A 151 7.11 -3.06 0.75
CA THR A 151 5.91 -3.41 -0.01
C THR A 151 6.21 -3.55 -1.49
N CYS A 152 5.82 -4.69 -2.07
CA CYS A 152 5.83 -4.90 -3.52
C CYS A 152 4.42 -4.69 -4.07
N ARG A 153 4.30 -3.85 -5.11
CA ARG A 153 3.05 -3.58 -5.83
C ARG A 153 3.27 -3.68 -7.34
N GLN A 154 2.22 -3.98 -8.06
CA GLN A 154 2.25 -3.92 -9.52
C GLN A 154 2.45 -2.46 -9.96
N PRO A 155 3.50 -2.16 -10.74
CA PRO A 155 3.80 -0.79 -11.17
C PRO A 155 2.79 -0.26 -12.20
N GLY A 156 2.02 -1.13 -12.85
CA GLY A 156 1.10 -0.76 -13.90
C GLY A 156 1.80 -0.01 -15.04
N SER A 157 1.15 1.01 -15.59
CA SER A 157 1.68 1.79 -16.72
C SER A 157 2.93 2.62 -16.38
N THR A 158 3.26 2.84 -15.13
CA THR A 158 4.50 3.53 -14.74
C THR A 158 5.73 2.74 -15.19
N PHE A 159 5.63 1.41 -15.27
CA PHE A 159 6.72 0.56 -15.76
C PHE A 159 7.06 0.78 -17.23
N LYS A 160 6.16 1.34 -18.04
CA LYS A 160 6.41 1.65 -19.45
C LYS A 160 7.61 2.60 -19.62
N ILE A 161 7.83 3.51 -18.66
CA ILE A 161 8.97 4.44 -18.67
C ILE A 161 10.27 3.65 -18.65
N ILE A 162 10.43 2.73 -17.72
CA ILE A 162 11.65 1.94 -17.52
C ILE A 162 11.74 0.80 -18.54
N GLY A 163 10.65 0.06 -18.75
CA GLY A 163 10.65 -1.16 -19.54
C GLY A 163 10.58 -0.95 -21.06
N CYS A 164 10.17 0.24 -21.51
CA CYS A 164 9.99 0.52 -22.94
C CYS A 164 10.67 1.83 -23.36
N TYR A 165 10.25 2.97 -22.80
CA TYR A 165 10.71 4.27 -23.30
C TYR A 165 12.17 4.55 -22.99
N ALA A 166 12.67 4.20 -21.81
CA ALA A 166 14.08 4.36 -21.47
C ALA A 166 14.98 3.59 -22.46
N ALA A 167 14.66 2.33 -22.74
CA ALA A 167 15.40 1.52 -23.70
C ALA A 167 15.32 2.09 -25.13
N ALA A 168 14.15 2.57 -25.55
CA ALA A 168 13.93 3.15 -26.87
C ALA A 168 14.75 4.45 -27.07
N LEU A 169 14.86 5.27 -26.03
CA LEU A 169 15.62 6.54 -26.07
C LEU A 169 17.12 6.31 -25.92
N ASP A 170 17.55 5.39 -25.07
CA ASP A 170 18.96 5.10 -24.77
C ASP A 170 19.64 4.30 -25.89
N SER A 171 19.05 3.16 -26.26
CA SER A 171 19.68 2.19 -27.20
C SER A 171 18.98 2.13 -28.54
N GLY A 172 17.73 2.57 -28.67
CA GLY A 172 16.92 2.48 -29.88
C GLY A 172 17.13 3.63 -30.88
N GLY A 173 17.93 4.63 -30.54
CA GLY A 173 18.17 5.80 -31.39
C GLY A 173 16.95 6.71 -31.57
N LEU A 174 15.92 6.57 -30.73
CA LEU A 174 14.72 7.38 -30.76
C LEU A 174 14.87 8.63 -29.86
N THR A 175 14.01 9.60 -30.09
CA THR A 175 13.90 10.83 -29.29
C THR A 175 12.45 11.01 -28.85
N LEU A 176 12.18 11.89 -27.90
CA LEU A 176 10.80 12.23 -27.51
C LEU A 176 9.94 12.79 -28.67
N ALA A 177 10.59 13.29 -29.73
CA ALA A 177 9.93 13.77 -30.96
C ALA A 177 9.72 12.67 -32.02
N SER A 178 10.33 11.50 -31.85
CA SER A 178 10.16 10.39 -32.79
C SER A 178 8.70 9.95 -32.85
N VAL A 179 8.20 9.80 -34.08
CA VAL A 179 6.79 9.48 -34.34
C VAL A 179 6.61 7.98 -34.49
N GLN A 180 5.54 7.48 -33.87
CA GLN A 180 5.07 6.11 -33.97
C GLN A 180 3.60 6.12 -34.40
N ASP A 181 3.17 5.06 -35.08
CA ASP A 181 1.77 4.90 -35.45
C ASP A 181 1.00 4.20 -34.33
N ASP A 182 0.07 4.95 -33.69
CA ASP A 182 -0.85 4.42 -32.70
C ASP A 182 -2.03 3.74 -33.40
N ALA A 183 -1.85 2.47 -33.72
CA ALA A 183 -2.79 1.61 -34.42
C ALA A 183 -2.85 0.22 -33.74
N PRO A 184 -3.87 -0.63 -34.03
CA PRO A 184 -3.88 -2.01 -33.61
C PRO A 184 -2.61 -2.73 -34.07
N PHE A 185 -1.90 -3.37 -33.13
CA PHE A 185 -0.65 -4.04 -33.44
C PHE A 185 -0.79 -5.55 -33.21
N THR A 186 -0.42 -6.35 -34.21
CA THR A 186 -0.57 -7.81 -34.16
C THR A 186 0.77 -8.52 -34.17
N VAL A 187 1.00 -9.44 -33.25
CA VAL A 187 2.15 -10.34 -33.20
C VAL A 187 1.65 -11.78 -33.16
N GLY A 188 1.95 -12.54 -34.19
CA GLY A 188 1.42 -13.89 -34.37
C GLY A 188 -0.12 -13.87 -34.41
N SER A 189 -0.77 -14.58 -33.51
CA SER A 189 -2.24 -14.63 -33.41
C SER A 189 -2.83 -13.60 -32.41
N LYS A 190 -1.97 -12.81 -31.73
CA LYS A 190 -2.42 -11.87 -30.69
C LYS A 190 -2.42 -10.44 -31.18
N THR A 191 -3.56 -9.79 -31.15
CA THR A 191 -3.71 -8.35 -31.42
C THR A 191 -3.72 -7.57 -30.12
N PHE A 192 -2.88 -6.54 -30.03
CA PHE A 192 -2.82 -5.59 -28.93
C PHE A 192 -3.59 -4.33 -29.32
N ASN A 193 -4.46 -3.90 -28.45
CA ASN A 193 -5.28 -2.72 -28.60
C ASN A 193 -5.03 -1.77 -27.45
N ASN A 194 -5.29 -0.47 -27.64
CA ASN A 194 -5.40 0.47 -26.53
C ASN A 194 -6.56 0.06 -25.62
N TYR A 195 -6.48 0.38 -24.34
CA TYR A 195 -7.49 -0.04 -23.34
C TYR A 195 -8.89 0.52 -23.66
N ASP A 196 -8.92 1.75 -24.22
CA ASP A 196 -10.16 2.45 -24.66
C ASP A 196 -10.56 2.13 -26.10
N ARG A 197 -9.77 1.28 -26.80
CA ARG A 197 -9.91 0.89 -28.21
C ARG A 197 -9.96 2.08 -29.17
N SER A 198 -9.47 3.24 -28.76
CA SER A 198 -9.27 4.40 -29.61
C SER A 198 -7.82 4.52 -30.06
N TYR A 199 -7.59 5.05 -31.25
CA TYR A 199 -6.28 5.18 -31.86
C TYR A 199 -6.09 6.60 -32.38
N ARG A 200 -4.87 7.12 -32.21
CA ARG A 200 -4.51 8.50 -32.55
C ARG A 200 -3.75 8.60 -33.87
N GLY A 201 -3.34 7.45 -34.47
CA GLY A 201 -2.48 7.43 -35.64
C GLY A 201 -1.08 7.95 -35.28
N PHE A 202 -0.50 8.71 -36.18
CA PHE A 202 0.87 9.23 -36.00
C PHE A 202 0.96 10.13 -34.75
N THR A 203 1.66 9.64 -33.74
CA THR A 203 1.88 10.36 -32.48
C THR A 203 3.36 10.28 -32.08
N ASN A 204 3.88 11.31 -31.43
CA ASN A 204 5.25 11.28 -30.94
C ASN A 204 5.34 10.62 -29.55
N ILE A 205 6.56 10.18 -29.17
CA ILE A 205 6.80 9.46 -27.91
C ILE A 205 6.38 10.30 -26.71
N ARG A 206 6.61 11.61 -26.70
CA ARG A 206 6.16 12.51 -25.62
C ARG A 206 4.65 12.43 -25.41
N MET A 207 3.88 12.50 -26.50
CA MET A 207 2.41 12.39 -26.45
C MET A 207 1.98 10.99 -26.03
N ALA A 208 2.64 9.94 -26.49
CA ALA A 208 2.36 8.57 -26.10
C ALA A 208 2.56 8.35 -24.59
N ILE A 209 3.62 8.92 -23.99
CA ILE A 209 3.84 8.90 -22.54
C ILE A 209 2.73 9.65 -21.81
N THR A 210 2.36 10.85 -22.28
CA THR A 210 1.32 11.68 -21.64
C THR A 210 -0.06 11.01 -21.65
N LYS A 211 -0.36 10.21 -22.65
CA LYS A 211 -1.66 9.55 -22.87
C LYS A 211 -1.70 8.08 -22.44
N SER A 212 -0.63 7.58 -21.92
CA SER A 212 -0.48 6.18 -21.49
C SER A 212 -1.41 5.78 -20.28
#